data_7671783a323b1f81add978200cd029ff
#
_entry.id   7671783a323b1f81add978200cd029ff
#
_cell.length_a   1.000
_cell.length_b   1.000
_cell.length_c   1.000
_cell.angle_alpha   90.00
_cell.angle_beta   90.00
_cell.angle_gamma   90.00
#
_symmetry.space_group_name_H-M   'P 1'
#
loop_
_entity.id
_entity.type
_entity.pdbx_description
1 polymer ?
#
loop_
_entity_poly.entity_id
_entity_poly.type
_entity_poly.pdbx_seq_one_letter_code
_entity_poly.pdbx_strand_id
1 'polypeptide(L)'
;QEALRQLTADAQAAGGAMPSYRLQQIGTPYPFPESVATSFVKGIEKVIVFEELDYVLEDEMLKLAGKNHANYEVFGKQSGHTTNRGENTVNAVYEQLKTFFGLEFAESFGSEEGVYDALDTPIPARPPSLCAGCPHRGSFYAVKTALERGQEAIFCGDIGCYTLGNAAP
;
A
#
# COMPACT_ATOMS: atom_id res chain seq x y z
N GLN A 1 -6.59 -11.69 2.19
CA GLN A 1 -7.12 -13.02 2.56
C GLN A 1 -6.38 -13.59 3.78
N GLU A 2 -5.05 -13.58 3.79
CA GLU A 2 -4.26 -14.13 4.89
C GLU A 2 -4.54 -13.42 6.22
N ALA A 3 -4.58 -12.09 6.23
CA ALA A 3 -4.94 -11.30 7.42
C ALA A 3 -6.33 -11.68 7.99
N LEU A 4 -7.33 -11.90 7.11
CA LEU A 4 -8.66 -12.33 7.53
C LEU A 4 -8.65 -13.76 8.11
N ARG A 5 -7.87 -14.65 7.51
CA ARG A 5 -7.72 -16.03 8.00
C ARG A 5 -7.13 -16.04 9.41
N GLN A 6 -6.06 -15.29 9.62
CA GLN A 6 -5.40 -15.19 10.91
C GLN A 6 -6.31 -14.52 11.95
N LEU A 7 -6.95 -13.41 11.58
CA LEU A 7 -7.87 -12.68 12.47
C LEU A 7 -9.04 -13.58 12.91
N THR A 8 -9.53 -14.43 12.00
CA THR A 8 -10.59 -15.40 12.34
C THR A 8 -10.11 -16.44 13.35
N ALA A 9 -8.90 -16.96 13.17
CA ALA A 9 -8.32 -17.94 14.09
C ALA A 9 -8.10 -17.33 15.49
N ASP A 10 -7.59 -16.10 15.56
CA ASP A 10 -7.33 -15.41 16.81
C ASP A 10 -8.60 -15.02 17.55
N ALA A 11 -9.63 -14.57 16.82
CA ALA A 11 -10.95 -14.30 17.40
C ALA A 11 -11.55 -15.57 18.03
N GLN A 12 -11.45 -16.71 17.34
CA GLN A 12 -11.91 -17.99 17.87
C GLN A 12 -11.11 -18.45 19.09
N ALA A 13 -9.78 -18.31 19.06
CA ALA A 13 -8.91 -18.64 20.18
C ALA A 13 -9.20 -17.78 21.42
N ALA A 14 -9.62 -16.53 21.23
CA ALA A 14 -10.07 -15.63 22.28
C ALA A 14 -11.50 -15.89 22.77
N GLY A 15 -12.17 -16.92 22.25
CA GLY A 15 -13.56 -17.26 22.61
C GLY A 15 -14.62 -16.36 21.96
N GLY A 16 -14.24 -15.56 20.96
CA GLY A 16 -15.11 -14.71 20.17
C GLY A 16 -15.48 -15.32 18.81
N ALA A 17 -16.19 -14.54 18.02
CA ALA A 17 -16.53 -14.89 16.65
C ALA A 17 -16.37 -13.67 15.74
N MET A 18 -15.97 -13.91 14.50
CA MET A 18 -15.93 -12.86 13.48
C MET A 18 -17.36 -12.41 13.11
N PRO A 19 -17.58 -11.12 12.93
CA PRO A 19 -18.78 -10.64 12.28
C PRO A 19 -18.93 -11.25 10.88
N SER A 20 -20.16 -11.33 10.39
CA SER A 20 -20.41 -11.78 9.02
C SER A 20 -19.79 -10.80 8.02
N TYR A 21 -19.01 -11.27 7.09
CA TYR A 21 -18.36 -10.45 6.07
C TYR A 21 -18.40 -11.09 4.68
N ARG A 22 -18.16 -10.26 3.69
CA ARG A 22 -17.90 -10.67 2.30
C ARG A 22 -16.57 -10.08 1.86
N LEU A 23 -15.89 -10.77 0.96
CA LEU A 23 -14.66 -10.30 0.35
C LEU A 23 -14.83 -10.23 -1.16
N GLN A 24 -14.51 -9.09 -1.76
CA GLN A 24 -14.50 -8.88 -3.20
C GLN A 24 -13.13 -8.38 -3.63
N GLN A 25 -12.51 -9.07 -4.55
CA GLN A 25 -11.30 -8.60 -5.22
C GLN A 25 -11.68 -7.92 -6.54
N ILE A 26 -11.14 -6.72 -6.75
CA ILE A 26 -11.24 -5.98 -8.00
C ILE A 26 -9.90 -6.10 -8.72
N GLY A 27 -9.87 -6.88 -9.80
CA GLY A 27 -8.65 -7.11 -10.57
C GLY A 27 -8.38 -6.05 -11.64
N THR A 28 -9.42 -5.32 -12.07
CA THR A 28 -9.32 -4.24 -13.06
C THR A 28 -10.06 -3.03 -12.52
N PRO A 29 -9.36 -2.05 -11.96
CA PRO A 29 -10.00 -0.87 -11.35
C PRO A 29 -10.58 0.10 -12.38
N TYR A 30 -10.11 0.06 -13.63
CA TYR A 30 -10.59 0.93 -14.69
C TYR A 30 -10.83 0.16 -16.00
N PRO A 31 -12.03 0.31 -16.65
CA PRO A 31 -13.19 0.99 -16.07
C PRO A 31 -13.73 0.29 -14.84
N PHE A 32 -14.23 1.06 -13.87
CA PHE A 32 -14.72 0.50 -12.60
C PHE A 32 -15.92 -0.45 -12.85
N PRO A 33 -15.90 -1.67 -12.28
CA PRO A 33 -16.95 -2.68 -12.53
C PRO A 33 -18.19 -2.41 -11.65
N GLU A 34 -18.96 -1.35 -11.96
CA GLU A 34 -20.13 -0.90 -11.17
C GLU A 34 -21.14 -2.02 -10.89
N SER A 35 -21.39 -2.91 -11.84
CA SER A 35 -22.36 -3.99 -11.68
C SER A 35 -21.91 -5.01 -10.61
N VAL A 36 -20.62 -5.33 -10.58
CA VAL A 36 -20.02 -6.22 -9.59
C VAL A 36 -20.07 -5.56 -8.21
N ALA A 37 -19.63 -4.32 -8.12
CA ALA A 37 -19.64 -3.56 -6.87
C ALA A 37 -21.07 -3.38 -6.33
N THR A 38 -22.03 -3.03 -7.17
CA THR A 38 -23.45 -2.93 -6.78
C THR A 38 -24.01 -4.23 -6.25
N SER A 39 -23.63 -5.36 -6.84
CA SER A 39 -24.07 -6.68 -6.38
C SER A 39 -23.41 -7.06 -5.05
N PHE A 40 -22.14 -6.70 -4.88
CA PHE A 40 -21.36 -6.95 -3.66
C PHE A 40 -21.95 -6.24 -2.43
N VAL A 41 -22.36 -4.98 -2.57
CA VAL A 41 -22.83 -4.16 -1.44
C VAL A 41 -24.29 -4.42 -1.02
N LYS A 42 -25.02 -5.27 -1.71
CA LYS A 42 -26.41 -5.59 -1.34
C LYS A 42 -26.49 -6.19 0.06
N GLY A 43 -27.18 -5.48 0.96
CA GLY A 43 -27.36 -5.89 2.37
C GLY A 43 -26.08 -5.77 3.20
N ILE A 44 -25.14 -4.95 2.77
CA ILE A 44 -23.93 -4.56 3.50
C ILE A 44 -24.19 -3.19 4.16
N GLU A 45 -23.79 -3.03 5.41
CA GLU A 45 -23.85 -1.76 6.13
C GLU A 45 -22.52 -0.99 6.09
N LYS A 46 -21.41 -1.70 6.06
CA LYS A 46 -20.06 -1.12 6.08
C LYS A 46 -19.16 -1.80 5.07
N VAL A 47 -18.42 -1.02 4.32
CA VAL A 47 -17.42 -1.47 3.36
C VAL A 47 -16.08 -0.88 3.74
N ILE A 48 -15.04 -1.70 3.83
CA ILE A 48 -13.66 -1.22 3.95
C ILE A 48 -12.89 -1.55 2.68
N VAL A 49 -12.15 -0.57 2.16
CA VAL A 49 -11.38 -0.67 0.92
C VAL A 49 -9.89 -0.73 1.25
N PHE A 50 -9.22 -1.76 0.73
CA PHE A 50 -7.77 -1.91 0.78
C PHE A 50 -7.20 -1.81 -0.62
N GLU A 51 -6.36 -0.82 -0.84
CA GLU A 51 -5.66 -0.57 -2.09
C GLU A 51 -4.31 0.09 -1.83
N GLU A 52 -3.36 -0.07 -2.74
CA GLU A 52 -2.05 0.54 -2.60
C GLU A 52 -2.06 2.01 -3.05
N LEU A 53 -1.26 2.82 -2.41
CA LEU A 53 -1.01 4.24 -2.70
C LEU A 53 -2.29 5.09 -2.75
N ASP A 54 -2.80 5.41 -3.93
CA ASP A 54 -3.97 6.27 -4.14
C ASP A 54 -5.29 5.58 -3.77
N TYR A 55 -6.34 6.37 -3.56
CA TYR A 55 -7.69 5.94 -3.18
C TYR A 55 -8.63 5.86 -4.39
N VAL A 56 -8.24 5.07 -5.41
CA VAL A 56 -8.99 4.91 -6.66
C VAL A 56 -10.28 4.12 -6.48
N LEU A 57 -10.19 2.97 -5.82
CA LEU A 57 -11.36 2.12 -5.56
C LEU A 57 -12.27 2.73 -4.49
N GLU A 58 -11.72 3.37 -3.47
CA GLU A 58 -12.50 4.07 -2.46
C GLU A 58 -13.33 5.19 -3.07
N ASP A 59 -12.74 6.01 -3.95
CA ASP A 59 -13.46 7.06 -4.69
C ASP A 59 -14.62 6.50 -5.52
N GLU A 60 -14.39 5.42 -6.25
CA GLU A 60 -15.43 4.80 -7.05
C GLU A 60 -16.55 4.19 -6.19
N MET A 61 -16.20 3.62 -5.03
CA MET A 61 -17.19 3.12 -4.07
C MET A 61 -18.02 4.25 -3.44
N LEU A 62 -17.39 5.38 -3.12
CA LEU A 62 -18.07 6.59 -2.62
C LEU A 62 -19.01 7.18 -3.69
N LYS A 63 -18.55 7.29 -4.93
CA LYS A 63 -19.38 7.72 -6.08
C LYS A 63 -20.57 6.80 -6.28
N LEU A 64 -20.36 5.48 -6.20
CA LEU A 64 -21.41 4.48 -6.33
C LEU A 64 -22.43 4.60 -5.21
N ALA A 65 -21.99 4.81 -3.96
CA ALA A 65 -22.84 5.02 -2.81
C ALA A 65 -23.71 6.27 -2.99
N GLY A 66 -23.10 7.39 -3.39
CA GLY A 66 -23.83 8.64 -3.66
C GLY A 66 -24.84 8.51 -4.81
N LYS A 67 -24.44 7.89 -5.93
CA LYS A 67 -25.29 7.66 -7.11
C LYS A 67 -26.53 6.82 -6.80
N ASN A 68 -26.38 5.84 -5.94
CA ASN A 68 -27.46 4.90 -5.59
C ASN A 68 -28.21 5.29 -4.32
N HIS A 69 -27.92 6.44 -3.70
CA HIS A 69 -28.47 6.83 -2.38
C HIS A 69 -28.38 5.67 -1.37
N ALA A 70 -27.23 5.02 -1.33
CA ALA A 70 -27.04 3.81 -0.56
C ALA A 70 -26.92 4.08 0.94
N ASN A 71 -27.34 3.10 1.75
CA ASN A 71 -27.31 3.19 3.21
C ASN A 71 -26.08 2.50 3.83
N TYR A 72 -25.03 2.21 3.02
CA TYR A 72 -23.78 1.68 3.56
C TYR A 72 -22.71 2.77 3.67
N GLU A 73 -21.84 2.62 4.65
CA GLU A 73 -20.69 3.50 4.85
C GLU A 73 -19.44 2.92 4.17
N VAL A 74 -18.62 3.79 3.57
CA VAL A 74 -17.36 3.42 2.95
C VAL A 74 -16.20 3.89 3.83
N PHE A 75 -15.34 2.97 4.19
CA PHE A 75 -14.13 3.18 4.98
C PHE A 75 -12.90 2.88 4.13
N GLY A 76 -11.89 3.70 4.26
CA GLY A 76 -10.65 3.54 3.54
C GLY A 76 -9.61 4.56 3.99
N LYS A 77 -8.82 5.06 3.06
CA LYS A 77 -7.76 6.05 3.30
C LYS A 77 -8.29 7.42 3.67
N GLN A 78 -9.36 7.86 2.99
CA GLN A 78 -9.96 9.17 3.21
C GLN A 78 -10.62 9.27 4.59
N SER A 79 -11.13 8.16 5.11
CA SER A 79 -11.66 8.08 6.47
C SER A 79 -10.60 7.75 7.53
N GLY A 80 -9.36 7.54 7.14
CA GLY A 80 -8.25 7.21 8.03
C GLY A 80 -8.24 5.77 8.55
N HIS A 81 -9.07 4.88 8.01
CA HIS A 81 -9.15 3.47 8.43
C HIS A 81 -8.10 2.59 7.74
N THR A 82 -7.62 3.00 6.57
CA THR A 82 -6.49 2.37 5.89
C THR A 82 -5.40 3.38 5.62
N THR A 83 -4.14 2.91 5.53
CA THR A 83 -3.00 3.80 5.30
C THR A 83 -2.87 4.17 3.82
N ASN A 84 -2.43 5.41 3.54
CA ASN A 84 -2.11 5.90 2.20
C ASN A 84 -0.61 5.86 1.88
N ARG A 85 0.19 5.21 2.72
CA ARG A 85 1.65 5.11 2.57
C ARG A 85 2.16 3.76 3.08
N GLY A 86 3.28 3.33 2.54
CA GLY A 86 3.84 2.01 2.83
C GLY A 86 3.08 0.89 2.11
N GLU A 87 3.46 -0.34 2.38
CA GLU A 87 2.83 -1.53 1.85
C GLU A 87 1.65 -1.98 2.71
N ASN A 88 0.64 -2.57 2.08
CA ASN A 88 -0.42 -3.29 2.77
C ASN A 88 0.08 -4.69 3.18
N THR A 89 1.02 -4.74 4.11
CA THR A 89 1.48 -6.02 4.66
C THR A 89 0.35 -6.77 5.35
N VAL A 90 0.51 -8.07 5.55
CA VAL A 90 -0.48 -8.90 6.26
C VAL A 90 -0.77 -8.33 7.64
N ASN A 91 0.27 -7.90 8.37
CA ASN A 91 0.15 -7.31 9.70
C ASN A 91 -0.61 -5.98 9.68
N ALA A 92 -0.27 -5.08 8.74
CA ALA A 92 -0.97 -3.80 8.60
C ALA A 92 -2.47 -3.99 8.31
N VAL A 93 -2.81 -4.89 7.39
CA VAL A 93 -4.20 -5.21 7.05
C VAL A 93 -4.91 -5.89 8.22
N TYR A 94 -4.22 -6.76 8.98
CA TYR A 94 -4.75 -7.42 10.16
C TYR A 94 -5.19 -6.40 11.22
N GLU A 95 -4.32 -5.44 11.58
CA GLU A 95 -4.61 -4.41 12.59
C GLU A 95 -5.76 -3.49 12.16
N GLN A 96 -5.79 -3.11 10.89
CA GLN A 96 -6.86 -2.29 10.35
C GLN A 96 -8.20 -3.02 10.35
N LEU A 97 -8.21 -4.31 10.00
CA LEU A 97 -9.41 -5.15 10.07
C LEU A 97 -9.87 -5.40 11.51
N LYS A 98 -8.93 -5.64 12.43
CA LYS A 98 -9.22 -5.80 13.86
C LYS A 98 -9.95 -4.56 14.40
N THR A 99 -9.44 -3.38 14.08
CA THR A 99 -10.05 -2.10 14.44
C THR A 99 -11.42 -1.92 13.77
N PHE A 100 -11.52 -2.20 12.46
CA PHE A 100 -12.75 -2.06 11.70
C PHE A 100 -13.89 -2.97 12.23
N PHE A 101 -13.56 -4.19 12.63
CA PHE A 101 -14.51 -5.12 13.22
C PHE A 101 -14.77 -4.89 14.72
N GLY A 102 -14.02 -3.98 15.37
CA GLY A 102 -14.13 -3.70 16.80
C GLY A 102 -13.74 -4.89 17.67
N LEU A 103 -12.71 -5.64 17.27
CA LEU A 103 -12.26 -6.82 17.99
C LEU A 103 -11.18 -6.46 19.01
N GLU A 104 -11.36 -6.91 20.27
CA GLU A 104 -10.43 -6.67 21.37
C GLU A 104 -9.91 -7.99 21.90
N PHE A 105 -8.71 -8.36 21.50
CA PHE A 105 -7.95 -9.52 22.03
C PHE A 105 -6.45 -9.31 21.83
N ALA A 106 -5.64 -10.09 22.56
CA ALA A 106 -4.19 -10.07 22.38
C ALA A 106 -3.81 -10.58 20.99
N GLU A 107 -2.84 -9.94 20.39
CA GLU A 107 -2.34 -10.29 19.06
C GLU A 107 -1.53 -11.56 19.09
N SER A 108 -1.70 -12.42 18.09
CA SER A 108 -0.86 -13.58 17.88
C SER A 108 0.25 -13.34 16.84
N PHE A 109 0.16 -12.25 16.07
CA PHE A 109 1.27 -11.84 15.22
C PHE A 109 2.41 -11.33 16.10
N GLY A 110 3.50 -12.11 16.14
CA GLY A 110 4.78 -11.57 16.57
C GLY A 110 5.16 -10.40 15.67
N SER A 111 5.67 -9.32 16.25
CA SER A 111 6.26 -8.24 15.48
C SER A 111 7.27 -8.85 14.49
N GLU A 112 7.27 -8.44 13.24
CA GLU A 112 8.33 -8.79 12.29
C GLU A 112 9.71 -8.20 12.74
N GLU A 113 9.68 -7.37 13.78
CA GLU A 113 10.84 -6.93 14.54
C GLU A 113 11.53 -8.15 15.13
N GLY A 114 12.68 -8.50 14.62
CA GLY A 114 13.52 -9.56 15.16
C GLY A 114 13.89 -10.68 14.20
N VAL A 115 13.18 -10.86 13.07
CA VAL A 115 13.62 -11.86 12.07
C VAL A 115 14.98 -11.49 11.47
N TYR A 116 15.27 -10.19 11.38
CA TYR A 116 16.55 -9.68 10.86
C TYR A 116 17.61 -9.49 11.96
N ASP A 117 17.22 -9.32 13.23
CA ASP A 117 18.14 -9.21 14.36
C ASP A 117 18.82 -10.55 14.69
N ALA A 118 18.28 -11.67 14.20
CA ALA A 118 18.84 -13.01 14.36
C ALA A 118 19.98 -13.33 13.36
N LEU A 119 20.34 -12.42 12.46
CA LEU A 119 21.44 -12.62 11.53
C LEU A 119 22.75 -12.21 12.19
N ASP A 120 23.62 -13.17 12.45
CA ASP A 120 24.99 -12.95 12.98
C ASP A 120 25.88 -12.08 12.07
N THR A 121 25.43 -11.82 10.86
CA THR A 121 26.16 -11.03 9.87
C THR A 121 25.26 -9.92 9.35
N PRO A 122 25.64 -8.64 9.48
CA PRO A 122 24.86 -7.54 8.97
C PRO A 122 24.73 -7.66 7.43
N ILE A 123 23.53 -7.52 6.93
CA ILE A 123 23.28 -7.48 5.48
C ILE A 123 23.99 -6.24 4.91
N PRO A 124 24.92 -6.40 3.96
CA PRO A 124 25.63 -5.26 3.40
C PRO A 124 24.67 -4.33 2.67
N ALA A 125 24.81 -3.02 2.91
CA ALA A 125 24.06 -2.02 2.18
C ALA A 125 24.29 -2.15 0.67
N ARG A 126 23.22 -2.15 -0.10
CA ARG A 126 23.25 -2.18 -1.57
C ARG A 126 22.57 -0.92 -2.11
N PRO A 127 23.28 0.22 -2.07
CA PRO A 127 22.71 1.45 -2.59
C PRO A 127 22.39 1.30 -4.07
N PRO A 128 21.35 1.93 -4.58
CA PRO A 128 21.05 1.95 -5.99
C PRO A 128 22.23 2.58 -6.75
N SER A 129 22.64 1.96 -7.85
CA SER A 129 23.76 2.41 -8.65
C SER A 129 23.52 2.21 -10.14
N LEU A 130 24.17 3.03 -10.96
CA LEU A 130 24.16 2.85 -12.40
C LEU A 130 24.93 1.59 -12.82
N CYS A 131 24.41 0.86 -13.80
CA CYS A 131 25.06 -0.34 -14.35
C CYS A 131 26.48 -0.05 -14.85
N ALA A 132 27.33 -1.08 -14.89
CA ALA A 132 28.65 -0.98 -15.53
C ALA A 132 28.46 -0.68 -17.03
N GLY A 133 29.20 0.31 -17.56
CA GLY A 133 29.08 0.74 -18.96
C GLY A 133 27.77 1.48 -19.31
N CYS A 134 26.99 1.91 -18.32
CA CYS A 134 25.72 2.60 -18.54
C CYS A 134 25.92 3.91 -19.33
N PRO A 135 25.17 4.13 -20.45
CA PRO A 135 25.29 5.36 -21.25
C PRO A 135 24.87 6.62 -20.48
N HIS A 136 24.03 6.51 -19.45
CA HIS A 136 23.67 7.64 -18.59
C HIS A 136 24.88 8.30 -17.91
N ARG A 137 25.95 7.52 -17.64
CA ARG A 137 27.21 8.07 -17.12
C ARG A 137 27.83 9.09 -18.08
N GLY A 138 27.75 8.80 -19.39
CA GLY A 138 28.19 9.72 -20.44
C GLY A 138 27.35 11.00 -20.46
N SER A 139 26.02 10.88 -20.30
CA SER A 139 25.13 12.04 -20.22
C SER A 139 25.45 12.92 -19.00
N PHE A 140 25.61 12.34 -17.83
CA PHE A 140 26.01 13.09 -16.63
C PHE A 140 27.38 13.78 -16.80
N TYR A 141 28.35 13.08 -17.38
CA TYR A 141 29.65 13.65 -17.65
C TYR A 141 29.58 14.80 -18.64
N ALA A 142 28.84 14.65 -19.74
CA ALA A 142 28.66 15.70 -20.73
C ALA A 142 28.03 16.96 -20.13
N VAL A 143 26.98 16.80 -19.33
CA VAL A 143 26.32 17.91 -18.62
C VAL A 143 27.31 18.59 -17.65
N LYS A 144 28.03 17.81 -16.85
CA LYS A 144 29.02 18.33 -15.90
C LYS A 144 30.13 19.12 -16.59
N THR A 145 30.58 18.68 -17.77
CA THR A 145 31.65 19.33 -18.51
C THR A 145 31.19 20.55 -19.33
N ALA A 146 29.88 20.59 -19.65
CA ALA A 146 29.29 21.73 -20.37
C ALA A 146 29.07 22.97 -19.47
N LEU A 147 29.05 22.76 -18.14
CA LEU A 147 28.91 23.87 -17.20
C LEU A 147 30.22 24.61 -17.01
N GLU A 148 30.15 25.94 -17.07
CA GLU A 148 31.27 26.80 -16.73
C GLU A 148 31.54 26.75 -15.21
N ARG A 149 32.77 27.03 -14.83
CA ARG A 149 33.16 27.04 -13.42
C ARG A 149 32.42 28.12 -12.64
N GLY A 150 31.61 27.68 -11.64
CA GLY A 150 30.80 28.59 -10.82
C GLY A 150 29.40 28.88 -11.39
N GLN A 151 29.04 28.26 -12.51
CA GLN A 151 27.69 28.33 -13.04
C GLN A 151 26.74 27.45 -12.18
N GLU A 152 25.67 28.08 -11.69
CA GLU A 152 24.58 27.38 -11.03
C GLU A 152 23.59 26.87 -12.07
N ALA A 153 23.15 25.59 -11.92
CA ALA A 153 22.19 24.98 -12.82
C ALA A 153 21.21 24.10 -12.04
N ILE A 154 19.97 24.13 -12.47
CA ILE A 154 18.92 23.25 -11.96
C ILE A 154 18.67 22.15 -12.99
N PHE A 155 18.83 20.90 -12.58
CA PHE A 155 18.60 19.74 -13.42
C PHE A 155 17.26 19.11 -13.07
N CYS A 156 16.36 19.10 -14.04
CA CYS A 156 15.11 18.36 -13.94
C CYS A 156 15.30 17.00 -14.62
N GLY A 157 15.07 15.93 -13.88
CA GLY A 157 15.17 14.56 -14.36
C GLY A 157 13.90 13.79 -14.08
N ASP A 158 13.76 12.65 -14.74
CA ASP A 158 12.68 11.71 -14.54
C ASP A 158 13.06 10.66 -13.48
N ILE A 159 12.08 10.00 -12.89
CA ILE A 159 12.32 8.82 -12.05
C ILE A 159 12.77 7.66 -12.93
N GLY A 160 13.95 7.15 -12.64
CA GLY A 160 14.60 6.08 -13.41
C GLY A 160 16.10 6.10 -13.19
N CYS A 161 16.86 5.80 -14.24
CA CYS A 161 18.32 5.81 -14.15
C CYS A 161 18.92 7.20 -13.85
N TYR A 162 18.23 8.27 -14.13
CA TYR A 162 18.67 9.62 -13.74
C TYR A 162 18.65 9.82 -12.22
N THR A 163 17.65 9.24 -11.53
CA THR A 163 17.59 9.23 -10.06
C THR A 163 18.77 8.46 -9.45
N LEU A 164 19.16 7.34 -10.07
CA LEU A 164 20.31 6.55 -9.62
C LEU A 164 21.63 7.32 -9.73
N GLY A 165 21.76 8.15 -10.75
CA GLY A 165 22.94 9.01 -10.92
C GLY A 165 23.04 10.16 -9.91
N ASN A 166 21.90 10.58 -9.34
CA ASN A 166 21.86 11.57 -8.27
C ASN A 166 22.11 10.96 -6.88
N ALA A 167 21.71 9.70 -6.69
CA ALA A 167 21.86 8.99 -5.42
C ALA A 167 23.30 8.49 -5.17
N ALA A 168 24.07 8.30 -6.23
CA ALA A 168 25.48 7.88 -6.16
C ALA A 168 26.41 9.02 -6.55
N PRO A 169 27.17 9.63 -5.62
CA PRO A 169 28.16 10.65 -5.92
C PRO A 169 29.30 10.15 -6.77
#